data_293efd8020e454c5d159376751c08221
#
_entry.id   293efd8020e454c5d159376751c08221
#
_cell.length_a   1.000
_cell.length_b   1.000
_cell.length_c   1.000
_cell.angle_alpha   90.00
_cell.angle_beta   90.00
_cell.angle_gamma   90.00
#
_symmetry.space_group_name_H-M   'P 1'
#
loop_
_entity.id
_entity.type
_entity.pdbx_description
1 polymer ?
#
loop_
_entity_poly.entity_id
_entity_poly.type
_entity_poly.pdbx_seq_one_letter_code
_entity_poly.pdbx_strand_id
1 'polypeptide(L)'
;MKEADLMSTSSQLLTILGSQSQPISGQELADQLNISRTAIWKAINNLKDAGYQITSQPRTGYFLEDNGYLDAGLISRYLPTNFNFPLEIHQIIDSTNIRAKQLANKPDLTTPYIIIANQQTNGYGRYGRNFTSPSQSGIYLSILLANEQTEFNSGLLTTAVALAMCRAIEKKLAASPKIKWVNDVIVDGKKVCGILTEGISNLETQSLSNIVVGAGINYLTTDFPEEISQRAGSLRNYALKAKVSRNEFIATYLEEFFKLYQTYQTGNFMPEYRAHSNIIGKEVTITQGTKNFQGNVVTINDDGAIVLADGRKFTSGEVTKIRAN
;
A
#
# COMPACT_ATOMS: atom_id res chain seq x y z
N MET A 1 -36.76 4.29 -1.85
CA MET A 1 -36.02 5.47 -2.38
C MET A 1 -34.65 5.41 -1.70
N LYS A 2 -33.64 4.95 -2.41
CA LYS A 2 -32.27 4.78 -1.87
C LYS A 2 -31.70 6.18 -1.63
N GLU A 3 -31.28 6.45 -0.38
CA GLU A 3 -30.36 7.54 -0.10
C GLU A 3 -29.06 7.29 -0.90
N ALA A 4 -29.01 7.88 -2.08
CA ALA A 4 -27.75 8.11 -2.75
C ALA A 4 -27.01 9.11 -1.86
N ASP A 5 -25.87 8.71 -1.34
CA ASP A 5 -24.89 9.56 -0.67
C ASP A 5 -24.58 10.73 -1.63
N LEU A 6 -25.27 11.83 -1.46
CA LEU A 6 -24.97 13.08 -2.16
C LEU A 6 -23.64 13.58 -1.59
N MET A 7 -22.54 13.25 -2.28
CA MET A 7 -21.23 13.81 -1.96
C MET A 7 -21.37 15.31 -1.81
N SER A 8 -20.86 15.88 -0.72
CA SER A 8 -20.91 17.32 -0.49
C SER A 8 -20.21 18.07 -1.64
N THR A 9 -20.64 19.29 -1.93
CA THR A 9 -19.98 20.14 -2.94
C THR A 9 -18.47 20.23 -2.72
N SER A 10 -18.02 20.30 -1.47
CA SER A 10 -16.59 20.28 -1.12
C SER A 10 -15.91 18.98 -1.50
N SER A 11 -16.57 17.84 -1.32
CA SER A 11 -16.02 16.54 -1.70
C SER A 11 -15.90 16.38 -3.22
N GLN A 12 -16.92 16.77 -3.97
CA GLN A 12 -16.89 16.76 -5.43
C GLN A 12 -15.81 17.69 -5.98
N LEU A 13 -15.71 18.90 -5.40
CA LEU A 13 -14.70 19.87 -5.77
C LEU A 13 -13.28 19.37 -5.51
N LEU A 14 -13.08 18.71 -4.36
CA LEU A 14 -11.80 18.13 -4.00
C LEU A 14 -11.39 17.04 -4.99
N THR A 15 -12.32 16.18 -5.40
CA THR A 15 -12.07 15.15 -6.42
C THR A 15 -11.63 15.76 -7.75
N ILE A 16 -12.32 16.81 -8.21
CA ILE A 16 -11.96 17.51 -9.46
C ILE A 16 -10.58 18.14 -9.32
N LEU A 17 -10.36 18.97 -8.28
CA LEU A 17 -9.08 19.65 -8.06
C LEU A 17 -7.91 18.63 -7.86
N GLY A 18 -8.20 17.52 -7.17
CA GLY A 18 -7.24 16.47 -6.93
C GLY A 18 -6.68 15.88 -8.21
N SER A 19 -7.53 15.61 -9.18
CA SER A 19 -7.14 15.00 -10.47
C SER A 19 -6.46 15.96 -11.45
N GLN A 20 -6.51 17.29 -11.22
CA GLN A 20 -5.92 18.25 -12.14
C GLN A 20 -4.40 18.35 -12.00
N SER A 21 -3.68 18.34 -13.11
CA SER A 21 -2.24 18.63 -13.19
C SER A 21 -1.92 20.11 -13.39
N GLN A 22 -2.95 20.93 -13.68
CA GLN A 22 -2.85 22.37 -13.92
C GLN A 22 -3.98 23.11 -13.19
N PRO A 23 -3.82 24.41 -12.89
CA PRO A 23 -4.91 25.21 -12.31
C PRO A 23 -6.17 25.19 -13.19
N ILE A 24 -7.34 25.11 -12.56
CA ILE A 24 -8.66 25.14 -13.21
C ILE A 24 -9.44 26.39 -12.80
N SER A 25 -10.10 27.03 -13.74
CA SER A 25 -10.82 28.28 -13.47
C SER A 25 -12.06 28.03 -12.59
N GLY A 26 -12.45 29.05 -11.78
CA GLY A 26 -13.67 28.97 -10.98
C GLY A 26 -14.94 28.93 -11.83
N GLN A 27 -14.90 29.35 -13.10
CA GLN A 27 -16.02 29.22 -14.03
C GLN A 27 -16.14 27.76 -14.49
N GLU A 28 -15.04 27.11 -14.92
CA GLU A 28 -15.05 25.70 -15.31
C GLU A 28 -15.52 24.80 -14.19
N LEU A 29 -15.09 25.07 -12.95
CA LEU A 29 -15.56 24.32 -11.76
C LEU A 29 -17.07 24.52 -11.54
N ALA A 30 -17.58 25.77 -11.72
CA ALA A 30 -18.98 26.05 -11.59
C ALA A 30 -19.83 25.35 -12.65
N ASP A 31 -19.34 25.30 -13.88
CA ASP A 31 -19.99 24.63 -15.01
C ASP A 31 -20.00 23.10 -14.83
N GLN A 32 -18.86 22.50 -14.43
CA GLN A 32 -18.76 21.05 -14.20
C GLN A 32 -19.67 20.57 -13.06
N LEU A 33 -19.82 21.37 -11.99
CA LEU A 33 -20.64 21.01 -10.84
C LEU A 33 -22.08 21.52 -10.94
N ASN A 34 -22.40 22.27 -11.98
CA ASN A 34 -23.70 22.94 -12.18
C ASN A 34 -24.14 23.81 -10.98
N ILE A 35 -23.21 24.59 -10.45
CA ILE A 35 -23.44 25.51 -9.32
C ILE A 35 -22.89 26.93 -9.61
N SER A 36 -23.18 27.89 -8.76
CA SER A 36 -22.67 29.24 -8.94
C SER A 36 -21.19 29.38 -8.58
N ARG A 37 -20.49 30.36 -9.21
CA ARG A 37 -19.10 30.70 -8.83
C ARG A 37 -18.98 31.08 -7.35
N THR A 38 -20.00 31.68 -6.76
CA THR A 38 -20.05 32.03 -5.34
C THR A 38 -20.07 30.75 -4.48
N ALA A 39 -20.77 29.69 -4.91
CA ALA A 39 -20.78 28.41 -4.24
C ALA A 39 -19.39 27.71 -4.33
N ILE A 40 -18.73 27.79 -5.49
CA ILE A 40 -17.34 27.32 -5.66
C ILE A 40 -16.42 28.06 -4.68
N TRP A 41 -16.48 29.40 -4.64
CA TRP A 41 -15.64 30.18 -3.73
C TRP A 41 -15.84 29.80 -2.25
N LYS A 42 -17.09 29.60 -1.81
CA LYS A 42 -17.40 29.15 -0.45
C LYS A 42 -16.82 27.72 -0.19
N ALA A 43 -16.99 26.79 -1.14
CA ALA A 43 -16.48 25.45 -1.01
C ALA A 43 -14.93 25.42 -0.97
N ILE A 44 -14.25 26.25 -1.76
CA ILE A 44 -12.80 26.44 -1.72
C ILE A 44 -12.34 26.93 -0.34
N ASN A 45 -13.03 27.90 0.24
CA ASN A 45 -12.68 28.41 1.57
C ASN A 45 -12.90 27.35 2.64
N ASN A 46 -14.00 26.60 2.60
CA ASN A 46 -14.23 25.48 3.51
C ASN A 46 -13.11 24.42 3.43
N LEU A 47 -12.62 24.11 2.22
CA LEU A 47 -11.50 23.20 2.02
C LEU A 47 -10.19 23.77 2.57
N LYS A 48 -9.92 25.07 2.38
CA LYS A 48 -8.76 25.74 2.98
C LYS A 48 -8.81 25.70 4.51
N ASP A 49 -9.97 25.96 5.09
CA ASP A 49 -10.20 25.91 6.55
C ASP A 49 -10.04 24.47 7.09
N ALA A 50 -10.35 23.48 6.27
CA ALA A 50 -10.09 22.06 6.57
C ALA A 50 -8.61 21.64 6.38
N GLY A 51 -7.72 22.56 5.99
CA GLY A 51 -6.26 22.33 5.89
C GLY A 51 -5.75 21.98 4.48
N TYR A 52 -6.63 21.96 3.47
CA TYR A 52 -6.17 21.76 2.09
C TYR A 52 -5.46 23.00 1.56
N GLN A 53 -4.26 22.81 1.00
CA GLN A 53 -3.51 23.91 0.38
C GLN A 53 -3.98 24.13 -1.05
N ILE A 54 -4.92 25.05 -1.21
CA ILE A 54 -5.44 25.42 -2.52
C ILE A 54 -4.88 26.81 -2.87
N THR A 55 -3.99 26.84 -3.87
CA THR A 55 -3.49 28.10 -4.44
C THR A 55 -4.53 28.71 -5.37
N SER A 56 -4.55 30.05 -5.42
CA SER A 56 -5.43 30.81 -6.29
C SER A 56 -4.60 31.86 -7.03
N GLN A 57 -4.49 31.69 -8.33
CA GLN A 57 -3.75 32.62 -9.18
C GLN A 57 -4.71 33.44 -10.07
N PRO A 58 -4.52 34.77 -10.18
CA PRO A 58 -5.31 35.57 -11.08
C PRO A 58 -5.23 35.03 -12.51
N ARG A 59 -6.39 34.89 -13.17
CA ARG A 59 -6.57 34.42 -14.55
C ARG A 59 -6.34 32.92 -14.81
N THR A 60 -5.65 32.18 -13.94
CA THR A 60 -5.40 30.73 -14.10
C THR A 60 -6.34 29.85 -13.28
N GLY A 61 -6.78 30.32 -12.11
CA GLY A 61 -7.76 29.63 -11.29
C GLY A 61 -7.20 28.99 -10.02
N TYR A 62 -7.77 27.85 -9.64
CA TYR A 62 -7.48 27.12 -8.41
C TYR A 62 -6.65 25.86 -8.70
N PHE A 63 -5.68 25.60 -7.84
CA PHE A 63 -4.87 24.39 -7.90
C PHE A 63 -4.69 23.83 -6.49
N LEU A 64 -4.93 22.53 -6.34
CA LEU A 64 -4.71 21.80 -5.08
C LEU A 64 -3.26 21.32 -5.03
N GLU A 65 -2.50 21.88 -4.09
CA GLU A 65 -1.13 21.44 -3.81
C GLU A 65 -1.13 20.12 -3.05
N ASP A 66 -0.20 19.22 -3.38
CA ASP A 66 0.01 18.00 -2.62
C ASP A 66 0.88 18.28 -1.39
N ASN A 67 0.24 18.60 -0.29
CA ASN A 67 0.88 18.87 1.00
C ASN A 67 1.04 17.62 1.88
N GLY A 68 0.82 16.42 1.30
CA GLY A 68 0.93 15.15 2.00
C GLY A 68 -0.33 14.71 2.75
N TYR A 69 -1.44 15.45 2.68
CA TYR A 69 -2.76 14.91 3.05
C TYR A 69 -3.12 13.78 2.11
N LEU A 70 -3.56 12.64 2.68
CA LEU A 70 -4.03 11.53 1.85
C LEU A 70 -5.39 11.87 1.24
N ASP A 71 -5.44 11.85 -0.08
CA ASP A 71 -6.62 12.19 -0.86
C ASP A 71 -6.70 11.35 -2.14
N ALA A 72 -7.89 10.83 -2.45
CA ALA A 72 -8.09 9.96 -3.61
C ALA A 72 -7.84 10.69 -4.94
N GLY A 73 -8.23 11.96 -5.06
CA GLY A 73 -7.98 12.78 -6.24
C GLY A 73 -6.49 13.02 -6.44
N LEU A 74 -5.77 13.38 -5.35
CA LEU A 74 -4.31 13.56 -5.41
C LEU A 74 -3.58 12.28 -5.80
N ILE A 75 -3.98 11.12 -5.26
CA ILE A 75 -3.42 9.82 -5.67
C ILE A 75 -3.72 9.58 -7.15
N SER A 76 -4.96 9.82 -7.59
CA SER A 76 -5.38 9.61 -8.98
C SER A 76 -4.62 10.49 -9.98
N ARG A 77 -4.18 11.68 -9.58
CA ARG A 77 -3.33 12.59 -10.40
C ARG A 77 -2.04 11.91 -10.87
N TYR A 78 -1.46 11.05 -10.02
CA TYR A 78 -0.20 10.36 -10.28
C TYR A 78 -0.39 8.96 -10.87
N LEU A 79 -1.62 8.44 -10.90
CA LEU A 79 -1.93 7.14 -11.48
C LEU A 79 -2.06 7.22 -13.01
N PRO A 80 -1.80 6.13 -13.74
CA PRO A 80 -2.11 6.06 -15.17
C PRO A 80 -3.59 6.33 -15.44
N THR A 81 -3.91 6.95 -16.58
CA THR A 81 -5.29 7.33 -16.95
C THR A 81 -6.25 6.14 -17.08
N ASN A 82 -5.74 4.94 -17.31
CA ASN A 82 -6.50 3.70 -17.34
C ASN A 82 -6.69 3.02 -15.98
N PHE A 83 -6.24 3.64 -14.89
CA PHE A 83 -6.44 3.14 -13.54
C PHE A 83 -7.84 3.51 -13.05
N ASN A 84 -8.76 2.55 -13.04
CA ASN A 84 -10.19 2.79 -12.74
C ASN A 84 -10.66 2.05 -11.48
N PHE A 85 -9.76 1.72 -10.55
CA PHE A 85 -10.15 1.03 -9.33
C PHE A 85 -10.57 2.01 -8.23
N PRO A 86 -11.63 1.72 -7.45
CA PRO A 86 -12.06 2.56 -6.36
C PRO A 86 -10.99 2.75 -5.29
N LEU A 87 -10.84 3.99 -4.82
CA LEU A 87 -9.98 4.40 -3.72
C LEU A 87 -10.83 4.89 -2.55
N GLU A 88 -10.81 4.20 -1.41
CA GLU A 88 -11.48 4.59 -0.17
C GLU A 88 -10.42 5.10 0.82
N ILE A 89 -10.52 6.39 1.23
CA ILE A 89 -9.57 7.05 2.12
C ILE A 89 -10.20 7.26 3.50
N HIS A 90 -9.51 6.82 4.55
CA HIS A 90 -9.89 7.04 5.93
C HIS A 90 -8.88 7.90 6.66
N GLN A 91 -9.34 8.90 7.41
CA GLN A 91 -8.49 9.64 8.32
C GLN A 91 -8.09 8.77 9.52
N ILE A 92 -9.06 8.07 10.10
CA ILE A 92 -8.85 7.11 11.19
C ILE A 92 -9.74 5.90 10.94
N ILE A 93 -9.19 4.71 11.08
CA ILE A 93 -9.92 3.45 11.02
C ILE A 93 -9.29 2.45 12.01
N ASP A 94 -9.99 1.38 12.35
CA ASP A 94 -9.42 0.27 13.11
C ASP A 94 -8.30 -0.43 12.33
N SER A 95 -8.62 -0.95 11.15
CA SER A 95 -7.66 -1.59 10.24
C SER A 95 -8.17 -1.59 8.80
N THR A 96 -7.32 -1.23 7.85
CA THR A 96 -7.65 -1.32 6.43
C THR A 96 -7.90 -2.76 5.97
N ASN A 97 -7.21 -3.75 6.55
CA ASN A 97 -7.48 -5.18 6.28
C ASN A 97 -8.84 -5.62 6.82
N ILE A 98 -9.24 -5.17 8.02
CA ILE A 98 -10.58 -5.46 8.57
C ILE A 98 -11.65 -4.85 7.66
N ARG A 99 -11.44 -3.61 7.24
CA ARG A 99 -12.36 -2.94 6.31
C ARG A 99 -12.49 -3.68 4.99
N ALA A 100 -11.37 -4.14 4.41
CA ALA A 100 -11.37 -4.94 3.20
C ALA A 100 -12.17 -6.24 3.36
N LYS A 101 -12.00 -6.95 4.49
CA LYS A 101 -12.78 -8.16 4.81
C LYS A 101 -14.28 -7.88 4.96
N GLN A 102 -14.66 -6.74 5.55
CA GLN A 102 -16.06 -6.34 5.64
C GLN A 102 -16.66 -6.06 4.25
N LEU A 103 -15.89 -5.41 3.39
CA LEU A 103 -16.31 -5.12 2.01
C LEU A 103 -16.45 -6.38 1.16
N ALA A 104 -15.61 -7.38 1.36
CA ALA A 104 -15.66 -8.65 0.64
C ALA A 104 -17.00 -9.39 0.79
N ASN A 105 -17.78 -9.09 1.83
CA ASN A 105 -19.10 -9.66 2.05
C ASN A 105 -20.25 -8.88 1.36
N LYS A 106 -19.92 -7.76 0.66
CA LYS A 106 -20.93 -6.98 -0.06
C LYS A 106 -21.15 -7.61 -1.44
N PRO A 107 -22.40 -7.96 -1.80
CA PRO A 107 -22.72 -8.34 -3.17
C PRO A 107 -22.44 -7.14 -4.10
N ASP A 108 -22.04 -7.40 -5.32
CA ASP A 108 -21.80 -6.40 -6.37
C ASP A 108 -20.64 -5.42 -6.12
N LEU A 109 -19.73 -5.73 -5.19
CA LEU A 109 -18.55 -4.91 -4.98
C LEU A 109 -17.57 -5.08 -6.16
N THR A 110 -17.26 -3.98 -6.82
CA THR A 110 -16.21 -3.97 -7.85
C THR A 110 -14.84 -4.17 -7.22
N THR A 111 -14.10 -5.16 -7.68
CA THR A 111 -12.71 -5.42 -7.30
C THR A 111 -11.80 -5.30 -8.54
N PRO A 112 -10.53 -4.97 -8.40
CA PRO A 112 -9.82 -4.56 -7.16
C PRO A 112 -10.42 -3.32 -6.47
N TYR A 113 -10.42 -3.33 -5.12
CA TYR A 113 -10.87 -2.21 -4.29
C TYR A 113 -9.76 -1.82 -3.31
N ILE A 114 -9.38 -0.55 -3.27
CA ILE A 114 -8.23 -0.08 -2.50
C ILE A 114 -8.71 0.74 -1.30
N ILE A 115 -8.28 0.37 -0.10
CA ILE A 115 -8.56 1.06 1.16
C ILE A 115 -7.24 1.62 1.70
N ILE A 116 -7.24 2.91 2.02
CA ILE A 116 -6.05 3.61 2.52
C ILE A 116 -6.43 4.35 3.80
N ALA A 117 -5.54 4.35 4.78
CA ALA A 117 -5.75 5.07 6.04
C ALA A 117 -4.58 5.96 6.39
N ASN A 118 -4.89 7.13 6.98
CA ASN A 118 -3.92 8.03 7.56
C ASN A 118 -3.46 7.58 8.96
N GLN A 119 -4.34 6.85 9.68
CA GLN A 119 -4.08 6.25 10.98
C GLN A 119 -4.86 4.95 11.14
N GLN A 120 -4.25 3.94 11.78
CA GLN A 120 -4.97 2.76 12.26
C GLN A 120 -4.90 2.67 13.77
N THR A 121 -6.04 2.38 14.42
CA THR A 121 -6.11 2.19 15.87
C THR A 121 -5.84 0.74 16.30
N ASN A 122 -6.02 -0.20 15.39
CA ASN A 122 -5.82 -1.63 15.60
C ASN A 122 -5.12 -2.29 14.40
N GLY A 123 -4.06 -1.64 13.88
CA GLY A 123 -3.25 -2.20 12.79
C GLY A 123 -2.56 -3.50 13.22
N TYR A 124 -2.57 -4.52 12.37
CA TYR A 124 -1.95 -5.81 12.65
C TYR A 124 -1.18 -6.38 11.47
N GLY A 125 -0.24 -7.25 11.77
CA GLY A 125 0.54 -8.04 10.83
C GLY A 125 0.36 -9.53 11.04
N ARG A 126 1.31 -10.32 10.51
CA ARG A 126 1.29 -11.80 10.63
C ARG A 126 1.25 -12.23 12.09
N TYR A 127 0.52 -13.31 12.34
CA TYR A 127 0.31 -13.88 13.68
C TYR A 127 -0.33 -12.91 14.68
N GLY A 128 -1.12 -11.93 14.19
CA GLY A 128 -1.81 -10.96 15.05
C GLY A 128 -0.89 -9.95 15.75
N ARG A 129 0.38 -9.84 15.34
CA ARG A 129 1.31 -8.86 15.94
C ARG A 129 0.86 -7.44 15.63
N ASN A 130 0.86 -6.59 16.64
CA ASN A 130 0.52 -5.18 16.46
C ASN A 130 1.44 -4.50 15.43
N PHE A 131 0.84 -3.71 14.53
CA PHE A 131 1.52 -2.82 13.60
C PHE A 131 1.21 -1.37 13.97
N THR A 132 2.18 -0.71 14.58
CA THR A 132 2.05 0.69 15.01
C THR A 132 1.80 1.59 13.80
N SER A 133 0.67 2.29 13.82
CA SER A 133 0.14 3.03 12.66
C SER A 133 -0.22 4.48 13.03
N PRO A 134 0.76 5.33 13.42
CA PRO A 134 0.49 6.71 13.82
C PRO A 134 0.01 7.58 12.64
N SER A 135 -0.75 8.64 12.96
CA SER A 135 -1.28 9.56 11.97
C SER A 135 -0.19 10.33 11.24
N GLN A 136 -0.48 10.76 10.00
CA GLN A 136 0.31 11.69 9.18
C GLN A 136 1.75 11.25 8.86
N SER A 137 2.15 10.05 9.20
CA SER A 137 3.53 9.60 9.06
C SER A 137 3.70 8.33 8.22
N GLY A 138 2.80 7.38 8.38
CA GLY A 138 2.81 6.13 7.61
C GLY A 138 1.91 6.16 6.38
N ILE A 139 1.93 5.06 5.65
CA ILE A 139 0.96 4.69 4.61
C ILE A 139 0.44 3.32 5.00
N TYR A 140 -0.86 3.21 5.21
CA TYR A 140 -1.52 1.96 5.56
C TYR A 140 -2.56 1.68 4.50
N LEU A 141 -2.36 0.63 3.73
CA LEU A 141 -3.26 0.33 2.63
C LEU A 141 -3.57 -1.16 2.54
N SER A 142 -4.77 -1.46 2.07
CA SER A 142 -5.20 -2.82 1.73
C SER A 142 -5.82 -2.83 0.35
N ILE A 143 -5.51 -3.85 -0.43
CA ILE A 143 -6.10 -4.10 -1.74
C ILE A 143 -6.96 -5.36 -1.60
N LEU A 144 -8.26 -5.22 -1.83
CA LEU A 144 -9.20 -6.33 -1.92
C LEU A 144 -9.26 -6.79 -3.37
N LEU A 145 -9.00 -8.06 -3.59
CA LEU A 145 -8.98 -8.72 -4.88
C LEU A 145 -10.01 -9.84 -4.89
N ALA A 146 -10.74 -10.01 -5.99
CA ALA A 146 -11.48 -11.24 -6.21
C ALA A 146 -10.51 -12.37 -6.54
N ASN A 147 -10.79 -13.56 -6.03
CA ASN A 147 -10.05 -14.74 -6.43
C ASN A 147 -10.85 -15.46 -7.54
N GLU A 148 -10.41 -15.30 -8.77
CA GLU A 148 -11.00 -15.96 -9.94
C GLU A 148 -10.31 -17.30 -10.28
N GLN A 149 -9.41 -17.77 -9.39
CA GLN A 149 -8.52 -18.89 -9.69
C GLN A 149 -8.85 -20.11 -8.86
N THR A 150 -8.72 -21.26 -9.48
CA THR A 150 -8.84 -22.57 -8.82
C THR A 150 -7.64 -22.86 -7.91
N GLU A 151 -6.44 -22.45 -8.29
CA GLU A 151 -5.21 -22.61 -7.51
C GLU A 151 -4.60 -21.24 -7.18
N PHE A 152 -4.58 -20.92 -5.90
CA PHE A 152 -4.03 -19.67 -5.38
C PHE A 152 -2.73 -19.91 -4.64
N ASN A 153 -1.62 -19.31 -5.13
CA ASN A 153 -0.34 -19.32 -4.44
C ASN A 153 -0.13 -18.02 -3.64
N SER A 154 -0.47 -18.05 -2.35
CA SER A 154 -0.33 -16.89 -1.47
C SER A 154 1.13 -16.47 -1.25
N GLY A 155 2.06 -17.43 -1.28
CA GLY A 155 3.50 -17.15 -1.14
C GLY A 155 4.00 -16.36 -2.35
N LEU A 156 3.65 -16.80 -3.54
CA LEU A 156 4.07 -16.15 -4.79
C LEU A 156 3.44 -14.75 -4.92
N LEU A 157 2.16 -14.57 -4.55
CA LEU A 157 1.57 -13.23 -4.51
C LEU A 157 2.29 -12.33 -3.51
N THR A 158 2.59 -12.83 -2.30
CA THR A 158 3.29 -12.05 -1.28
C THR A 158 4.68 -11.61 -1.75
N THR A 159 5.41 -12.48 -2.48
CA THR A 159 6.72 -12.12 -3.05
C THR A 159 6.59 -11.05 -4.13
N ALA A 160 5.56 -11.11 -4.98
CA ALA A 160 5.27 -10.09 -5.99
C ALA A 160 4.95 -8.72 -5.34
N VAL A 161 4.15 -8.72 -4.28
CA VAL A 161 3.82 -7.51 -3.50
C VAL A 161 5.07 -6.87 -2.90
N ALA A 162 5.96 -7.69 -2.33
CA ALA A 162 7.23 -7.21 -1.76
C ALA A 162 8.15 -6.62 -2.84
N LEU A 163 8.22 -7.25 -4.00
CA LEU A 163 8.98 -6.73 -5.13
C LEU A 163 8.38 -5.42 -5.69
N ALA A 164 7.05 -5.31 -5.79
CA ALA A 164 6.38 -4.06 -6.18
C ALA A 164 6.78 -2.90 -5.26
N MET A 165 6.85 -3.16 -3.94
CA MET A 165 7.31 -2.17 -2.96
C MET A 165 8.78 -1.79 -3.18
N CYS A 166 9.66 -2.75 -3.47
CA CYS A 166 11.05 -2.46 -3.80
C CYS A 166 11.16 -1.58 -5.04
N ARG A 167 10.45 -1.92 -6.11
CA ARG A 167 10.43 -1.11 -7.35
C ARG A 167 9.94 0.32 -7.10
N ALA A 168 8.89 0.49 -6.29
CA ALA A 168 8.38 1.82 -5.96
C ALA A 168 9.42 2.65 -5.17
N ILE A 169 10.10 2.04 -4.20
CA ILE A 169 11.17 2.67 -3.42
C ILE A 169 12.34 3.07 -4.32
N GLU A 170 12.82 2.20 -5.18
CA GLU A 170 13.92 2.48 -6.12
C GLU A 170 13.55 3.59 -7.10
N LYS A 171 12.37 3.49 -7.72
CA LYS A 171 11.87 4.42 -8.74
C LYS A 171 11.70 5.85 -8.21
N LYS A 172 11.20 6.00 -6.97
CA LYS A 172 10.84 7.31 -6.43
C LYS A 172 11.81 7.86 -5.40
N LEU A 173 12.45 7.00 -4.64
CA LEU A 173 13.23 7.45 -3.50
C LEU A 173 14.75 7.25 -3.69
N ALA A 174 15.17 6.60 -4.76
CA ALA A 174 16.57 6.26 -5.03
C ALA A 174 17.26 5.56 -3.83
N ALA A 175 16.50 4.76 -3.07
CA ALA A 175 16.99 3.92 -2.00
C ALA A 175 17.23 2.49 -2.51
N SER A 176 18.01 1.70 -1.77
CA SER A 176 18.34 0.30 -2.13
C SER A 176 17.62 -0.67 -1.20
N PRO A 177 16.35 -1.02 -1.48
CA PRO A 177 15.60 -1.92 -0.65
C PRO A 177 16.08 -3.36 -0.78
N LYS A 178 15.92 -4.12 0.30
CA LYS A 178 16.11 -5.57 0.35
C LYS A 178 14.86 -6.24 0.91
N ILE A 179 14.66 -7.50 0.57
CA ILE A 179 13.52 -8.28 1.04
C ILE A 179 14.01 -9.32 2.03
N LYS A 180 13.49 -9.25 3.25
CA LYS A 180 13.56 -10.34 4.21
C LYS A 180 12.36 -11.24 3.98
N TRP A 181 12.65 -12.45 3.52
CA TRP A 181 11.64 -13.43 3.15
C TRP A 181 10.56 -13.59 4.23
N VAL A 182 9.31 -13.53 3.87
CA VAL A 182 8.71 -13.46 2.52
C VAL A 182 8.16 -12.06 2.26
N ASN A 183 8.00 -11.22 3.30
CA ASN A 183 7.03 -10.14 3.37
C ASN A 183 7.56 -8.83 4.01
N ASP A 184 8.83 -8.77 4.42
CA ASP A 184 9.40 -7.57 5.04
C ASP A 184 10.34 -6.86 4.08
N VAL A 185 10.10 -5.57 3.81
CA VAL A 185 11.03 -4.75 3.05
C VAL A 185 11.94 -3.97 3.99
N ILE A 186 13.23 -4.03 3.71
CA ILE A 186 14.32 -3.52 4.53
C ILE A 186 15.06 -2.44 3.75
N VAL A 187 15.32 -1.30 4.39
CA VAL A 187 16.23 -0.26 3.90
C VAL A 187 17.18 0.09 5.04
N ASP A 188 18.48 0.22 4.77
CA ASP A 188 19.52 0.49 5.77
C ASP A 188 19.49 -0.48 6.95
N GLY A 189 19.23 -1.76 6.67
CA GLY A 189 19.17 -2.83 7.68
C GLY A 189 17.91 -2.83 8.57
N LYS A 190 16.99 -1.89 8.39
CA LYS A 190 15.77 -1.74 9.18
C LYS A 190 14.51 -1.98 8.35
N LYS A 191 13.48 -2.56 8.97
CA LYS A 191 12.19 -2.81 8.33
C LYS A 191 11.43 -1.51 8.08
N VAL A 192 11.18 -1.18 6.82
CA VAL A 192 10.41 0.00 6.41
C VAL A 192 9.00 -0.33 5.94
N CYS A 193 8.74 -1.59 5.57
CA CYS A 193 7.41 -2.06 5.18
C CYS A 193 7.17 -3.50 5.63
N GLY A 194 5.96 -3.77 6.09
CA GLY A 194 5.43 -5.11 6.33
C GLY A 194 4.24 -5.39 5.44
N ILE A 195 4.20 -6.57 4.85
CA ILE A 195 3.14 -7.03 3.95
C ILE A 195 2.39 -8.18 4.60
N LEU A 196 1.09 -8.20 4.44
CA LEU A 196 0.22 -9.25 4.93
C LEU A 196 -0.79 -9.64 3.84
N THR A 197 -0.70 -10.87 3.35
CA THR A 197 -1.67 -11.44 2.42
C THR A 197 -2.58 -12.41 3.16
N GLU A 198 -3.89 -12.18 3.10
CA GLU A 198 -4.91 -12.98 3.78
C GLU A 198 -5.97 -13.44 2.77
N GLY A 199 -6.34 -14.72 2.85
CA GLY A 199 -7.44 -15.27 2.07
C GLY A 199 -8.76 -15.18 2.83
N ILE A 200 -9.85 -14.94 2.11
CA ILE A 200 -11.23 -15.01 2.62
C ILE A 200 -11.91 -16.18 1.94
N SER A 201 -12.30 -17.18 2.73
CA SER A 201 -13.00 -18.36 2.22
C SER A 201 -14.50 -18.19 2.33
N ASN A 202 -15.21 -18.61 1.29
CA ASN A 202 -16.67 -18.78 1.36
C ASN A 202 -16.95 -20.10 2.08
N LEU A 203 -17.76 -20.03 3.16
CA LEU A 203 -18.07 -21.20 4.00
C LEU A 203 -18.94 -22.24 3.28
N GLU A 204 -19.77 -21.81 2.35
CA GLU A 204 -20.68 -22.70 1.61
C GLU A 204 -19.93 -23.49 0.51
N THR A 205 -19.05 -22.81 -0.22
CA THR A 205 -18.29 -23.43 -1.33
C THR A 205 -16.95 -24.00 -0.88
N GLN A 206 -16.52 -23.72 0.34
CA GLN A 206 -15.19 -24.05 0.89
C GLN A 206 -14.02 -23.58 -0.01
N SER A 207 -14.29 -22.63 -0.89
CA SER A 207 -13.31 -22.06 -1.81
C SER A 207 -12.86 -20.68 -1.34
N LEU A 208 -11.64 -20.29 -1.74
CA LEU A 208 -11.12 -18.96 -1.53
C LEU A 208 -11.84 -18.00 -2.46
N SER A 209 -12.64 -17.08 -1.91
CA SER A 209 -13.44 -16.13 -2.71
C SER A 209 -12.72 -14.81 -2.95
N ASN A 210 -12.00 -14.32 -1.95
CA ASN A 210 -11.31 -13.04 -2.03
C ASN A 210 -9.94 -13.10 -1.35
N ILE A 211 -9.09 -12.14 -1.71
CA ILE A 211 -7.75 -11.98 -1.16
C ILE A 211 -7.61 -10.54 -0.69
N VAL A 212 -7.08 -10.35 0.50
CA VAL A 212 -6.69 -9.04 1.04
C VAL A 212 -5.18 -8.95 1.09
N VAL A 213 -4.63 -7.98 0.40
CA VAL A 213 -3.21 -7.64 0.41
C VAL A 213 -3.01 -6.36 1.22
N GLY A 214 -2.54 -6.48 2.46
CA GLY A 214 -2.21 -5.36 3.33
C GLY A 214 -0.75 -4.95 3.22
N ALA A 215 -0.48 -3.65 3.19
CA ALA A 215 0.87 -3.08 3.27
C ALA A 215 0.89 -1.94 4.29
N GLY A 216 1.75 -2.08 5.30
CA GLY A 216 2.05 -1.04 6.27
C GLY A 216 3.45 -0.48 6.00
N ILE A 217 3.54 0.81 5.69
CA ILE A 217 4.78 1.46 5.25
C ILE A 217 5.13 2.58 6.23
N ASN A 218 6.31 2.52 6.81
CA ASN A 218 6.86 3.58 7.63
C ASN A 218 7.45 4.67 6.72
N TYR A 219 6.58 5.56 6.20
CA TYR A 219 7.00 6.51 5.16
C TYR A 219 7.71 7.74 5.73
N LEU A 220 7.02 8.48 6.63
CA LEU A 220 7.57 9.66 7.32
C LEU A 220 7.69 9.42 8.84
N THR A 221 7.53 8.19 9.30
CA THR A 221 7.52 7.83 10.73
C THR A 221 8.83 8.22 11.41
N THR A 222 8.76 8.93 12.52
CA THR A 222 9.92 9.37 13.33
C THR A 222 10.06 8.54 14.58
N ASP A 223 8.93 8.19 15.20
CA ASP A 223 8.91 7.58 16.52
C ASP A 223 8.42 6.14 16.44
N PHE A 224 9.20 5.25 16.99
CA PHE A 224 8.88 3.84 17.10
C PHE A 224 8.86 3.44 18.58
N PRO A 225 7.91 2.57 19.00
CA PRO A 225 7.97 1.96 20.33
C PRO A 225 9.34 1.33 20.58
N GLU A 226 9.81 1.40 21.83
CA GLU A 226 11.15 0.97 22.24
C GLU A 226 11.45 -0.47 21.81
N GLU A 227 10.45 -1.36 21.92
CA GLU A 227 10.56 -2.79 21.61
C GLU A 227 10.89 -3.08 20.13
N ILE A 228 10.58 -2.13 19.23
CA ILE A 228 10.81 -2.29 17.78
C ILE A 228 11.82 -1.28 17.21
N SER A 229 12.22 -0.27 17.96
CA SER A 229 13.08 0.86 17.51
C SER A 229 14.40 0.42 16.87
N GLN A 230 14.97 -0.69 17.34
CA GLN A 230 16.21 -1.25 16.78
C GLN A 230 16.04 -1.90 15.42
N ARG A 231 14.84 -2.40 15.10
CA ARG A 231 14.55 -3.16 13.88
C ARG A 231 13.60 -2.44 12.90
N ALA A 232 12.83 -1.46 13.38
CA ALA A 232 11.98 -0.63 12.54
C ALA A 232 12.76 0.54 11.96
N GLY A 233 12.49 0.87 10.71
CA GLY A 233 13.05 2.00 9.99
C GLY A 233 11.99 2.79 9.27
N SER A 234 12.39 3.94 8.72
CA SER A 234 11.52 4.85 7.98
C SER A 234 12.15 5.26 6.65
N LEU A 235 11.32 5.50 5.66
CA LEU A 235 11.73 6.07 4.37
C LEU A 235 11.86 7.60 4.40
N ARG A 236 11.65 8.24 5.56
CA ARG A 236 11.55 9.68 5.74
C ARG A 236 12.68 10.47 5.06
N ASN A 237 13.93 10.09 5.32
CA ASN A 237 15.07 10.83 4.79
C ASN A 237 15.12 10.79 3.27
N TYR A 238 14.78 9.65 2.68
CA TYR A 238 14.69 9.45 1.25
C TYR A 238 13.53 10.23 0.64
N ALA A 239 12.34 10.15 1.26
CA ALA A 239 11.14 10.86 0.81
C ALA A 239 11.32 12.38 0.82
N LEU A 240 11.88 12.94 1.90
CA LEU A 240 12.17 14.37 2.01
C LEU A 240 13.22 14.83 0.99
N LYS A 241 14.29 14.06 0.79
CA LYS A 241 15.33 14.36 -0.20
C LYS A 241 14.77 14.32 -1.62
N ALA A 242 13.95 13.34 -1.94
CA ALA A 242 13.33 13.19 -3.25
C ALA A 242 12.12 14.15 -3.46
N LYS A 243 11.60 14.76 -2.38
CA LYS A 243 10.38 15.59 -2.37
C LYS A 243 9.16 14.84 -2.91
N VAL A 244 9.06 13.55 -2.62
CA VAL A 244 7.97 12.69 -3.03
C VAL A 244 6.92 12.65 -1.93
N SER A 245 5.69 12.98 -2.27
CA SER A 245 4.57 12.95 -1.32
C SER A 245 4.10 11.51 -1.04
N ARG A 246 3.27 11.33 0.01
CA ARG A 246 2.62 10.03 0.27
C ARG A 246 1.69 9.64 -0.88
N ASN A 247 0.95 10.59 -1.46
CA ASN A 247 0.02 10.35 -2.57
C ASN A 247 0.75 9.87 -3.83
N GLU A 248 1.85 10.54 -4.19
CA GLU A 248 2.69 10.14 -5.32
C GLU A 248 3.33 8.77 -5.11
N PHE A 249 3.81 8.49 -3.89
CA PHE A 249 4.39 7.19 -3.57
C PHE A 249 3.36 6.06 -3.62
N ILE A 250 2.15 6.27 -3.08
CA ILE A 250 1.05 5.31 -3.15
C ILE A 250 0.71 4.99 -4.61
N ALA A 251 0.56 6.01 -5.44
CA ALA A 251 0.26 5.83 -6.86
C ALA A 251 1.33 4.98 -7.56
N THR A 252 2.60 5.26 -7.29
CA THR A 252 3.71 4.49 -7.86
C THR A 252 3.70 3.04 -7.37
N TYR A 253 3.46 2.81 -6.08
CA TYR A 253 3.35 1.46 -5.54
C TYR A 253 2.17 0.68 -6.17
N LEU A 254 1.01 1.31 -6.30
CA LEU A 254 -0.16 0.69 -6.95
C LEU A 254 0.14 0.36 -8.42
N GLU A 255 0.79 1.25 -9.16
CA GLU A 255 1.23 0.99 -10.54
C GLU A 255 2.14 -0.24 -10.63
N GLU A 256 3.19 -0.31 -9.80
CA GLU A 256 4.12 -1.44 -9.81
C GLU A 256 3.46 -2.74 -9.32
N PHE A 257 2.55 -2.65 -8.32
CA PHE A 257 1.78 -3.79 -7.87
C PHE A 257 0.91 -4.37 -8.99
N PHE A 258 0.10 -3.56 -9.67
CA PHE A 258 -0.80 -4.08 -10.71
C PHE A 258 -0.05 -4.60 -11.94
N LYS A 259 1.12 -4.06 -12.28
CA LYS A 259 1.98 -4.64 -13.31
C LYS A 259 2.42 -6.06 -12.96
N LEU A 260 2.82 -6.31 -11.72
CA LEU A 260 3.21 -7.65 -11.27
C LEU A 260 2.01 -8.56 -11.07
N TYR A 261 0.90 -8.05 -10.56
CA TYR A 261 -0.31 -8.82 -10.29
C TYR A 261 -0.88 -9.48 -11.56
N GLN A 262 -0.78 -8.82 -12.71
CA GLN A 262 -1.24 -9.39 -13.98
C GLN A 262 -0.52 -10.70 -14.37
N THR A 263 0.71 -10.89 -13.93
CA THR A 263 1.57 -11.99 -14.37
C THR A 263 2.25 -12.76 -13.24
N TYR A 264 1.94 -12.46 -11.97
CA TYR A 264 2.70 -13.02 -10.83
C TYR A 264 2.72 -14.54 -10.79
N GLN A 265 1.67 -15.20 -11.29
CA GLN A 265 1.55 -16.67 -11.29
C GLN A 265 2.59 -17.36 -12.17
N THR A 266 3.11 -16.67 -13.18
CA THR A 266 4.16 -17.22 -14.04
C THR A 266 5.50 -17.38 -13.33
N GLY A 267 5.69 -16.70 -12.18
CA GLY A 267 6.96 -16.67 -11.47
C GLY A 267 8.09 -15.91 -12.20
N ASN A 268 7.84 -15.33 -13.37
CA ASN A 268 8.87 -14.67 -14.20
C ASN A 268 9.60 -13.52 -13.50
N PHE A 269 9.03 -12.95 -12.44
CA PHE A 269 9.65 -11.90 -11.63
C PHE A 269 10.61 -12.45 -10.55
N MET A 270 10.63 -13.75 -10.29
CA MET A 270 11.41 -14.34 -9.20
C MET A 270 12.92 -14.14 -9.29
N PRO A 271 13.56 -14.07 -10.46
CA PRO A 271 14.98 -13.68 -10.54
C PRO A 271 15.25 -12.30 -9.93
N GLU A 272 14.39 -11.32 -10.17
CA GLU A 272 14.49 -9.97 -9.59
C GLU A 272 14.21 -9.99 -8.08
N TYR A 273 13.19 -10.75 -7.63
CA TYR A 273 12.93 -10.95 -6.21
C TYR A 273 14.17 -11.52 -5.48
N ARG A 274 14.83 -12.53 -6.07
CA ARG A 274 16.06 -13.13 -5.52
C ARG A 274 17.21 -12.11 -5.42
N ALA A 275 17.35 -11.22 -6.39
CA ALA A 275 18.36 -10.16 -6.37
C ALA A 275 18.15 -9.15 -5.22
N HIS A 276 16.90 -8.96 -4.79
CA HIS A 276 16.56 -8.15 -3.62
C HIS A 276 16.67 -8.91 -2.29
N SER A 277 16.83 -10.23 -2.31
CA SER A 277 16.86 -11.03 -1.09
C SER A 277 18.04 -10.65 -0.19
N ASN A 278 17.77 -10.48 1.11
CA ASN A 278 18.83 -10.26 2.10
C ASN A 278 19.24 -11.54 2.84
N ILE A 279 18.69 -12.71 2.45
CA ILE A 279 18.92 -13.97 3.16
C ILE A 279 19.65 -15.03 2.32
N ILE A 280 19.66 -14.92 0.99
CA ILE A 280 20.39 -15.87 0.13
C ILE A 280 21.89 -15.82 0.45
N GLY A 281 22.51 -16.97 0.59
CA GLY A 281 23.91 -17.13 0.98
C GLY A 281 24.18 -16.97 2.47
N LYS A 282 23.14 -16.80 3.32
CA LYS A 282 23.31 -16.62 4.77
C LYS A 282 22.73 -17.77 5.55
N GLU A 283 23.31 -18.00 6.76
CA GLU A 283 22.72 -18.89 7.74
C GLU A 283 21.53 -18.22 8.39
N VAL A 284 20.39 -18.91 8.41
CA VAL A 284 19.14 -18.39 8.98
C VAL A 284 18.53 -19.35 9.99
N THR A 285 17.71 -18.81 10.88
CA THR A 285 16.74 -19.58 11.66
C THR A 285 15.35 -19.31 11.09
N ILE A 286 14.67 -20.35 10.64
CA ILE A 286 13.28 -20.31 10.16
C ILE A 286 12.39 -20.88 11.26
N THR A 287 11.41 -20.09 11.72
CA THR A 287 10.40 -20.52 12.67
C THR A 287 9.11 -20.87 11.92
N GLN A 288 8.62 -22.09 12.10
CA GLN A 288 7.36 -22.57 11.56
C GLN A 288 6.52 -23.19 12.68
N GLY A 289 5.44 -22.50 13.08
CA GLY A 289 4.71 -22.83 14.30
C GLY A 289 5.62 -22.74 15.53
N THR A 290 5.77 -23.84 16.26
CA THR A 290 6.65 -23.94 17.44
C THR A 290 8.06 -24.47 17.13
N LYS A 291 8.33 -24.85 15.87
CA LYS A 291 9.60 -25.47 15.47
C LYS A 291 10.55 -24.45 14.86
N ASN A 292 11.83 -24.59 15.20
CA ASN A 292 12.90 -23.78 14.63
C ASN A 292 13.82 -24.67 13.77
N PHE A 293 14.14 -24.18 12.59
CA PHE A 293 15.02 -24.84 11.63
C PHE A 293 16.18 -23.90 11.30
N GLN A 294 17.40 -24.41 11.34
CA GLN A 294 18.61 -23.65 11.00
C GLN A 294 19.22 -24.21 9.71
N GLY A 295 19.82 -23.34 8.91
CA GLY A 295 20.56 -23.74 7.73
C GLY A 295 20.93 -22.57 6.83
N ASN A 296 21.83 -22.82 5.90
CA ASN A 296 22.25 -21.86 4.89
C ASN A 296 21.22 -21.81 3.76
N VAL A 297 20.75 -20.62 3.41
CA VAL A 297 19.83 -20.42 2.28
C VAL A 297 20.61 -20.46 0.98
N VAL A 298 20.31 -21.43 0.13
CA VAL A 298 20.89 -21.53 -1.21
C VAL A 298 20.15 -20.67 -2.20
N THR A 299 18.82 -20.72 -2.18
CA THR A 299 17.98 -19.96 -3.11
C THR A 299 16.56 -19.82 -2.58
N ILE A 300 15.75 -19.06 -3.30
CA ILE A 300 14.31 -19.02 -3.22
C ILE A 300 13.78 -19.50 -4.57
N ASN A 301 12.98 -20.56 -4.57
CA ASN A 301 12.44 -21.16 -5.80
C ASN A 301 11.43 -20.22 -6.51
N ASP A 302 11.05 -20.60 -7.73
CA ASP A 302 10.07 -19.85 -8.52
C ASP A 302 8.64 -19.94 -7.95
N ASP A 303 8.39 -20.87 -7.02
CA ASP A 303 7.15 -20.93 -6.20
C ASP A 303 7.21 -20.07 -4.92
N GLY A 304 8.32 -19.37 -4.67
CA GLY A 304 8.55 -18.53 -3.50
C GLY A 304 9.10 -19.26 -2.28
N ALA A 305 9.35 -20.58 -2.34
CA ALA A 305 9.88 -21.36 -1.21
C ALA A 305 11.38 -21.11 -0.98
N ILE A 306 11.78 -20.97 0.30
CA ILE A 306 13.21 -21.02 0.69
C ILE A 306 13.73 -22.43 0.50
N VAL A 307 14.95 -22.55 -0.03
CA VAL A 307 15.70 -23.81 -0.13
C VAL A 307 16.98 -23.70 0.70
N LEU A 308 17.16 -24.61 1.64
CA LEU A 308 18.38 -24.71 2.44
C LEU A 308 19.41 -25.63 1.78
N ALA A 309 20.67 -25.51 2.18
CA ALA A 309 21.78 -26.29 1.64
C ALA A 309 21.64 -27.80 1.86
N ASP A 310 20.87 -28.24 2.85
CA ASP A 310 20.55 -29.63 3.11
C ASP A 310 19.33 -30.16 2.32
N GLY A 311 18.81 -29.36 1.41
CA GLY A 311 17.67 -29.69 0.54
C GLY A 311 16.29 -29.45 1.13
N ARG A 312 16.17 -29.05 2.41
CA ARG A 312 14.88 -28.69 3.00
C ARG A 312 14.27 -27.47 2.32
N LYS A 313 12.95 -27.50 2.12
CA LYS A 313 12.17 -26.42 1.50
C LYS A 313 11.11 -25.89 2.47
N PHE A 314 10.91 -24.56 2.46
CA PHE A 314 9.92 -23.89 3.31
C PHE A 314 9.09 -22.96 2.46
N THR A 315 7.80 -23.25 2.33
CA THR A 315 6.80 -22.41 1.64
C THR A 315 6.16 -21.40 2.58
N SER A 316 6.28 -21.61 3.90
CA SER A 316 5.75 -20.75 4.95
C SER A 316 6.69 -20.71 6.14
N GLY A 317 6.54 -19.71 7.00
CA GLY A 317 7.37 -19.53 8.19
C GLY A 317 7.83 -18.08 8.35
N GLU A 318 8.74 -17.87 9.27
CA GLU A 318 9.36 -16.56 9.53
C GLU A 318 10.87 -16.73 9.70
N VAL A 319 11.65 -15.92 9.00
CA VAL A 319 13.09 -15.83 9.25
C VAL A 319 13.31 -14.96 10.48
N THR A 320 13.64 -15.58 11.61
CA THR A 320 13.78 -14.90 12.92
C THR A 320 15.19 -14.44 13.22
N LYS A 321 16.20 -15.14 12.71
CA LYS A 321 17.61 -14.75 12.84
C LYS A 321 18.32 -14.89 11.50
N ILE A 322 19.22 -13.96 11.22
CA ILE A 322 20.14 -13.98 10.09
C ILE A 322 21.53 -13.79 10.70
N ARG A 323 22.42 -14.75 10.47
CA ARG A 323 23.81 -14.64 10.89
C ARG A 323 24.62 -14.04 9.73
N ALA A 324 25.45 -13.05 10.03
CA ALA A 324 26.47 -12.59 9.09
C ALA A 324 27.54 -13.69 9.00
N ASN A 325 27.96 -14.04 7.80
CA ASN A 325 29.14 -14.88 7.57
C ASN A 325 30.42 -14.10 7.89
#